data_bb2a1314be92ec989d32b8246cde04f9
#
_entry.id   bb2a1314be92ec989d32b8246cde04f9
#
_cell.length_a   1.000
_cell.length_b   1.000
_cell.length_c   1.000
_cell.angle_alpha   90.00
_cell.angle_beta   90.00
_cell.angle_gamma   90.00
#
_symmetry.space_group_name_H-M   'P 1'
#
loop_
_entity.id
_entity.type
_entity.pdbx_description
1 polymer ?
#
loop_
_entity_poly.entity_id
_entity_poly.type
_entity_poly.pdbx_seq_one_letter_code
_entity_poly.pdbx_strand_id
1 'polypeptide(L)'
;GGAAPADPPRESWYAEPPKVFDNLYFVGMKEFTAWAIPTTAGIIVIDPLFDYSVEAEVVEGLQKLGFDPADIEYVLVSHGHLDHAGGAKLLQERYGARVLMSAADWDMLERDNPRWKPRRDLVIADGDTLTLGDVTLTMYLTPGHTNGTVSTLIPLRDGVRSHLGALWGGTLFNFGPDAERFAAYS
;
A
#
# COMPACT_ATOMS: atom_id res chain seq x y z
N GLY A 1 -31.67 -9.44 2.36
CA GLY A 1 -30.32 -9.25 2.85
C GLY A 1 -29.57 -10.56 2.76
N GLY A 2 -28.76 -10.76 1.71
CA GLY A 2 -27.80 -11.86 1.68
C GLY A 2 -26.66 -11.54 2.64
N ALA A 3 -26.19 -12.54 3.40
CA ALA A 3 -24.98 -12.40 4.18
C ALA A 3 -23.82 -12.08 3.23
N ALA A 4 -22.90 -11.18 3.64
CA ALA A 4 -21.67 -10.97 2.89
C ALA A 4 -20.94 -12.32 2.72
N PRO A 5 -20.29 -12.57 1.58
CA PRO A 5 -19.50 -13.79 1.43
C PRO A 5 -18.48 -13.87 2.56
N ALA A 6 -18.28 -15.09 3.09
CA ALA A 6 -17.27 -15.32 4.12
C ALA A 6 -15.86 -15.05 3.55
N ASP A 7 -14.98 -14.54 4.41
CA ASP A 7 -13.59 -14.33 4.03
C ASP A 7 -12.94 -15.68 3.61
N PRO A 8 -11.98 -15.67 2.66
CA PRO A 8 -11.28 -16.88 2.27
C PRO A 8 -10.52 -17.51 3.44
N PRO A 9 -10.38 -18.82 3.51
CA PRO A 9 -9.64 -19.49 4.58
C PRO A 9 -8.16 -19.05 4.57
N ARG A 10 -7.60 -18.76 5.77
CA ARG A 10 -6.25 -18.17 5.94
C ARG A 10 -5.17 -18.94 5.19
N GLU A 11 -5.20 -20.26 5.18
CA GLU A 11 -4.23 -21.12 4.51
C GLU A 11 -4.18 -20.93 2.98
N SER A 12 -5.24 -20.39 2.39
CA SER A 12 -5.27 -20.13 0.95
C SER A 12 -4.46 -18.90 0.53
N TRP A 13 -4.31 -17.91 1.40
CA TRP A 13 -3.71 -16.61 1.06
C TRP A 13 -2.50 -16.23 1.93
N TYR A 14 -2.36 -16.76 3.14
CA TYR A 14 -1.31 -16.37 4.09
C TYR A 14 0.09 -16.69 3.56
N ALA A 15 1.03 -15.75 3.75
CA ALA A 15 2.46 -15.90 3.46
C ALA A 15 3.33 -15.49 4.65
N GLU A 16 4.41 -16.21 4.91
CA GLU A 16 5.38 -15.81 5.94
C GLU A 16 6.17 -14.56 5.47
N PRO A 17 6.40 -13.58 6.35
CA PRO A 17 7.03 -12.32 5.98
C PRO A 17 8.56 -12.43 5.91
N PRO A 18 9.20 -12.40 4.70
CA PRO A 18 10.65 -12.36 4.60
C PRO A 18 11.20 -10.93 4.62
N LYS A 19 12.45 -10.81 5.07
CA LYS A 19 13.32 -9.67 4.75
C LYS A 19 13.76 -9.76 3.29
N VAL A 20 13.62 -8.68 2.52
CA VAL A 20 14.00 -8.62 1.10
C VAL A 20 15.27 -7.77 0.90
N PHE A 21 15.33 -6.60 1.52
CA PHE A 21 16.49 -5.74 1.61
C PHE A 21 16.70 -5.31 3.07
N ASP A 22 17.79 -4.64 3.39
CA ASP A 22 18.04 -4.23 4.79
C ASP A 22 16.95 -3.29 5.33
N ASN A 23 16.28 -2.56 4.44
CA ASN A 23 15.19 -1.66 4.77
C ASN A 23 13.88 -1.96 4.04
N LEU A 24 13.69 -3.19 3.52
CA LEU A 24 12.44 -3.57 2.87
C LEU A 24 12.05 -4.99 3.27
N TYR A 25 10.83 -5.13 3.76
CA TYR A 25 10.25 -6.39 4.21
C TYR A 25 8.93 -6.64 3.47
N PHE A 26 8.72 -7.88 3.04
CA PHE A 26 7.45 -8.28 2.49
C PHE A 26 6.49 -8.65 3.64
N VAL A 27 5.32 -8.05 3.64
CA VAL A 27 4.24 -8.32 4.60
C VAL A 27 2.92 -8.57 3.85
N GLY A 28 3.05 -9.17 2.67
CA GLY A 28 1.93 -9.43 1.76
C GLY A 28 1.41 -10.84 1.82
N MET A 29 0.44 -11.12 0.97
CA MET A 29 -0.20 -12.42 0.76
C MET A 29 0.50 -13.19 -0.37
N LYS A 30 0.10 -14.45 -0.61
CA LYS A 30 0.63 -15.25 -1.73
C LYS A 30 0.45 -14.59 -3.10
N GLU A 31 -0.65 -13.87 -3.31
CA GLU A 31 -1.01 -13.29 -4.62
C GLU A 31 -1.01 -11.75 -4.63
N PHE A 32 -0.96 -11.11 -3.45
CA PHE A 32 -1.04 -9.65 -3.30
C PHE A 32 0.13 -9.13 -2.48
N THR A 33 0.75 -8.05 -2.92
CA THR A 33 1.93 -7.51 -2.26
C THR A 33 1.57 -6.43 -1.25
N ALA A 34 2.25 -6.46 -0.11
CA ALA A 34 2.35 -5.36 0.83
C ALA A 34 3.80 -5.27 1.31
N TRP A 35 4.25 -4.05 1.55
CA TRP A 35 5.64 -3.78 1.90
C TRP A 35 5.74 -2.97 3.17
N ALA A 36 6.72 -3.30 4.00
CA ALA A 36 7.09 -2.52 5.16
C ALA A 36 8.51 -1.98 5.01
N ILE A 37 8.68 -0.69 5.26
CA ILE A 37 9.94 0.03 5.19
C ILE A 37 10.23 0.62 6.58
N PRO A 38 10.97 -0.09 7.43
CA PRO A 38 11.46 0.46 8.69
C PRO A 38 12.48 1.57 8.43
N THR A 39 12.37 2.64 9.18
CA THR A 39 13.26 3.80 9.15
C THR A 39 13.74 4.15 10.56
N THR A 40 14.61 5.13 10.68
CA THR A 40 15.07 5.63 12.00
C THR A 40 13.97 6.38 12.78
N ALA A 41 12.82 6.65 12.19
CA ALA A 41 11.74 7.44 12.80
C ALA A 41 10.36 6.77 12.73
N GLY A 42 10.29 5.48 12.42
CA GLY A 42 9.05 4.72 12.31
C GLY A 42 8.98 3.86 11.06
N ILE A 43 7.80 3.41 10.70
CA ILE A 43 7.58 2.45 9.61
C ILE A 43 6.64 3.07 8.57
N ILE A 44 6.98 2.89 7.29
CA ILE A 44 6.07 3.14 6.18
C ILE A 44 5.55 1.80 5.69
N VAL A 45 4.22 1.63 5.61
CA VAL A 45 3.58 0.48 4.98
C VAL A 45 3.08 0.91 3.60
N ILE A 46 3.31 0.10 2.58
CA ILE A 46 2.78 0.31 1.23
C ILE A 46 1.80 -0.80 0.92
N ASP A 47 0.58 -0.43 0.50
CA ASP A 47 -0.52 -1.31 0.10
C ASP A 47 -0.92 -2.33 1.19
N PRO A 48 -1.69 -1.91 2.20
CA PRO A 48 -2.00 -2.76 3.36
C PRO A 48 -3.04 -3.85 3.11
N LEU A 49 -3.18 -4.35 1.88
CA LEU A 49 -4.03 -5.49 1.51
C LEU A 49 -5.53 -5.29 1.74
N PHE A 50 -6.25 -6.41 1.86
CA PHE A 50 -7.68 -6.47 2.16
C PHE A 50 -7.95 -6.17 3.64
N ASP A 51 -9.18 -5.75 3.95
CA ASP A 51 -9.64 -5.53 5.31
C ASP A 51 -9.62 -6.80 6.18
N TYR A 52 -9.77 -7.98 5.58
CA TYR A 52 -9.73 -9.27 6.29
C TYR A 52 -8.31 -9.82 6.52
N SER A 53 -7.31 -9.39 5.74
CA SER A 53 -5.96 -9.99 5.79
C SER A 53 -4.91 -9.10 6.46
N VAL A 54 -5.14 -7.79 6.57
CA VAL A 54 -4.18 -6.82 7.12
C VAL A 54 -3.69 -7.16 8.52
N GLU A 55 -4.55 -7.70 9.38
CA GLU A 55 -4.19 -8.12 10.74
C GLU A 55 -3.10 -9.20 10.71
N ALA A 56 -3.38 -10.29 9.98
CA ALA A 56 -2.51 -11.47 9.96
C ALA A 56 -1.22 -11.25 9.16
N GLU A 57 -1.26 -10.44 8.10
CA GLU A 57 -0.09 -10.24 7.23
C GLU A 57 0.73 -9.02 7.67
N VAL A 58 0.10 -7.87 7.82
CA VAL A 58 0.85 -6.64 8.11
C VAL A 58 1.15 -6.53 9.61
N VAL A 59 0.13 -6.63 10.47
CA VAL A 59 0.32 -6.42 11.93
C VAL A 59 1.11 -7.56 12.55
N GLU A 60 0.63 -8.81 12.43
CA GLU A 60 1.33 -9.98 12.97
C GLU A 60 2.67 -10.22 12.23
N GLY A 61 2.73 -9.91 10.92
CA GLY A 61 3.95 -9.99 10.12
C GLY A 61 5.05 -9.07 10.64
N LEU A 62 4.76 -7.81 10.95
CA LEU A 62 5.69 -6.89 11.58
C LEU A 62 6.18 -7.41 12.93
N GLN A 63 5.27 -7.91 13.77
CA GLN A 63 5.63 -8.49 15.07
C GLN A 63 6.58 -9.70 14.94
N LYS A 64 6.32 -10.60 13.99
CA LYS A 64 7.19 -11.74 13.67
C LYS A 64 8.58 -11.31 13.22
N LEU A 65 8.67 -10.18 12.52
CA LEU A 65 9.94 -9.58 12.08
C LEU A 65 10.65 -8.79 13.20
N GLY A 66 10.03 -8.67 14.39
CA GLY A 66 10.59 -7.97 15.54
C GLY A 66 10.31 -6.47 15.56
N PHE A 67 9.36 -5.98 14.75
CA PHE A 67 8.92 -4.59 14.74
C PHE A 67 7.65 -4.41 15.57
N ASP A 68 7.48 -3.22 16.15
CA ASP A 68 6.22 -2.84 16.80
C ASP A 68 5.27 -2.20 15.76
N PRO A 69 4.08 -2.74 15.54
CA PRO A 69 3.09 -2.10 14.66
C PRO A 69 2.67 -0.69 15.11
N ALA A 70 2.89 -0.33 16.38
CA ALA A 70 2.65 1.02 16.88
C ALA A 70 3.59 2.06 16.26
N ASP A 71 4.71 1.63 15.66
CA ASP A 71 5.66 2.50 14.96
C ASP A 71 5.23 2.78 13.51
N ILE A 72 4.08 2.30 13.05
CA ILE A 72 3.55 2.63 11.71
C ILE A 72 3.13 4.10 11.68
N GLU A 73 3.93 4.93 11.01
CA GLU A 73 3.66 6.36 10.85
C GLU A 73 2.85 6.67 9.60
N TYR A 74 3.13 5.95 8.50
CA TYR A 74 2.51 6.20 7.21
C TYR A 74 2.04 4.92 6.53
N VAL A 75 0.89 5.04 5.86
CA VAL A 75 0.34 4.05 4.93
C VAL A 75 0.22 4.71 3.56
N LEU A 76 1.07 4.31 2.63
CA LEU A 76 1.00 4.74 1.23
C LEU A 76 0.16 3.72 0.46
N VAL A 77 -0.88 4.19 -0.21
CA VAL A 77 -1.76 3.35 -1.04
C VAL A 77 -1.53 3.67 -2.50
N SER A 78 -1.10 2.66 -3.27
CA SER A 78 -0.80 2.82 -4.70
C SER A 78 -2.05 3.13 -5.52
N HIS A 79 -3.20 2.53 -5.16
CA HIS A 79 -4.51 2.84 -5.73
C HIS A 79 -5.66 2.34 -4.84
N GLY A 80 -6.85 2.89 -5.03
CA GLY A 80 -8.00 2.74 -4.13
C GLY A 80 -8.83 1.46 -4.29
N HIS A 81 -8.29 0.35 -4.82
CA HIS A 81 -8.98 -0.94 -4.81
C HIS A 81 -8.81 -1.65 -3.46
N LEU A 82 -9.75 -2.56 -3.14
CA LEU A 82 -9.85 -3.25 -1.86
C LEU A 82 -8.57 -4.04 -1.51
N ASP A 83 -7.96 -4.68 -2.48
CA ASP A 83 -6.75 -5.50 -2.35
C ASP A 83 -5.48 -4.68 -2.05
N HIS A 84 -5.54 -3.35 -2.18
CA HIS A 84 -4.45 -2.42 -1.87
C HIS A 84 -4.80 -1.47 -0.71
N ALA A 85 -6.05 -1.01 -0.64
CA ALA A 85 -6.48 0.00 0.32
C ALA A 85 -7.27 -0.54 1.52
N GLY A 86 -7.73 -1.81 1.45
CA GLY A 86 -8.70 -2.37 2.41
C GLY A 86 -8.24 -2.35 3.86
N GLY A 87 -6.95 -2.59 4.11
CA GLY A 87 -6.37 -2.58 5.44
C GLY A 87 -6.03 -1.21 6.00
N ALA A 88 -6.05 -0.15 5.17
CA ALA A 88 -5.60 1.19 5.58
C ALA A 88 -6.42 1.77 6.74
N LYS A 89 -7.73 1.49 6.76
CA LYS A 89 -8.62 1.94 7.85
C LYS A 89 -8.21 1.38 9.21
N LEU A 90 -7.90 0.08 9.28
CA LEU A 90 -7.46 -0.55 10.52
C LEU A 90 -6.17 0.11 11.04
N LEU A 91 -5.18 0.31 10.17
CA LEU A 91 -3.91 0.92 10.55
C LEU A 91 -4.07 2.38 10.98
N GLN A 92 -4.94 3.14 10.30
CA GLN A 92 -5.28 4.51 10.66
C GLN A 92 -5.97 4.60 12.01
N GLU A 93 -6.99 3.76 12.27
CA GLU A 93 -7.80 3.83 13.49
C GLU A 93 -7.07 3.27 14.72
N ARG A 94 -6.30 2.18 14.54
CA ARG A 94 -5.63 1.49 15.67
C ARG A 94 -4.30 2.13 16.06
N TYR A 95 -3.51 2.54 15.07
CA TYR A 95 -2.14 3.02 15.28
C TYR A 95 -1.95 4.51 15.00
N GLY A 96 -2.98 5.19 14.50
CA GLY A 96 -2.89 6.61 14.16
C GLY A 96 -2.09 6.90 12.88
N ALA A 97 -1.81 5.88 12.07
CA ALA A 97 -1.05 6.01 10.85
C ALA A 97 -1.70 7.01 9.88
N ARG A 98 -0.88 7.86 9.24
CA ARG A 98 -1.32 8.81 8.23
C ARG A 98 -1.45 8.11 6.88
N VAL A 99 -2.60 8.21 6.22
CA VAL A 99 -2.86 7.53 4.95
C VAL A 99 -2.66 8.48 3.78
N LEU A 100 -1.81 8.05 2.82
CA LEU A 100 -1.51 8.79 1.60
C LEU A 100 -2.13 8.07 0.39
N MET A 101 -2.82 8.82 -0.46
CA MET A 101 -3.40 8.36 -1.73
C MET A 101 -3.57 9.54 -2.66
N SER A 102 -3.63 9.31 -3.97
CA SER A 102 -3.93 10.38 -4.94
C SER A 102 -5.31 10.99 -4.74
N ALA A 103 -5.51 12.21 -5.21
CA ALA A 103 -6.81 12.88 -5.14
C ALA A 103 -7.91 12.09 -5.86
N ALA A 104 -7.61 11.56 -7.07
CA ALA A 104 -8.58 10.83 -7.87
C ALA A 104 -9.08 9.54 -7.19
N ASP A 105 -8.20 8.83 -6.50
CA ASP A 105 -8.56 7.61 -5.80
C ASP A 105 -9.23 7.88 -4.45
N TRP A 106 -8.88 8.96 -3.76
CA TRP A 106 -9.68 9.45 -2.64
C TRP A 106 -11.11 9.78 -3.06
N ASP A 107 -11.28 10.50 -4.16
CA ASP A 107 -12.60 10.87 -4.70
C ASP A 107 -13.40 9.63 -5.12
N MET A 108 -12.74 8.61 -5.68
CA MET A 108 -13.34 7.32 -5.99
C MET A 108 -13.87 6.64 -4.72
N LEU A 109 -13.06 6.55 -3.66
CA LEU A 109 -13.47 5.93 -2.40
C LEU A 109 -14.56 6.73 -1.69
N GLU A 110 -14.56 8.05 -1.78
CA GLU A 110 -15.62 8.89 -1.22
C GLU A 110 -16.95 8.71 -1.94
N ARG A 111 -16.92 8.63 -3.27
CA ARG A 111 -18.11 8.37 -4.10
C ARG A 111 -18.69 6.99 -3.85
N ASP A 112 -17.83 5.95 -3.84
CA ASP A 112 -18.25 4.55 -3.74
C ASP A 112 -18.54 4.15 -2.29
N ASN A 113 -17.99 4.88 -1.34
CA ASN A 113 -18.19 4.79 0.10
C ASN A 113 -18.18 3.35 0.68
N PRO A 114 -17.17 2.52 0.40
CA PRO A 114 -17.10 1.17 0.93
C PRO A 114 -16.86 1.17 2.45
N ARG A 115 -17.34 0.13 3.16
CA ARG A 115 -17.23 0.01 4.62
C ARG A 115 -15.79 0.02 5.16
N TRP A 116 -14.84 -0.44 4.33
CA TRP A 116 -13.42 -0.51 4.66
C TRP A 116 -12.64 0.77 4.34
N LYS A 117 -13.30 1.78 3.80
CA LYS A 117 -12.69 3.05 3.44
C LYS A 117 -12.03 3.72 4.65
N PRO A 118 -10.74 4.08 4.57
CA PRO A 118 -10.10 4.95 5.55
C PRO A 118 -10.68 6.37 5.48
N ARG A 119 -10.48 7.15 6.53
CA ARG A 119 -10.76 8.59 6.49
C ARG A 119 -9.74 9.25 5.56
N ARG A 120 -10.21 10.12 4.64
CA ARG A 120 -9.34 10.93 3.77
C ARG A 120 -8.34 11.71 4.61
N ASP A 121 -7.06 11.65 4.22
CA ASP A 121 -5.98 12.26 4.96
C ASP A 121 -5.02 13.00 4.01
N LEU A 122 -3.87 12.44 3.68
CA LEU A 122 -2.88 13.09 2.83
C LEU A 122 -3.14 12.80 1.34
N VAL A 123 -2.93 13.83 0.51
CA VAL A 123 -3.10 13.71 -0.94
C VAL A 123 -1.73 13.71 -1.60
N ILE A 124 -1.48 12.75 -2.48
CA ILE A 124 -0.26 12.64 -3.28
C ILE A 124 -0.47 13.40 -4.59
N ALA A 125 0.48 14.30 -4.90
CA ALA A 125 0.64 14.91 -6.22
C ALA A 125 1.82 14.26 -6.98
N ASP A 126 1.86 14.48 -8.30
CA ASP A 126 2.93 13.95 -9.15
C ASP A 126 4.30 14.52 -8.75
N GLY A 127 5.27 13.63 -8.53
CA GLY A 127 6.62 13.99 -8.11
C GLY A 127 6.77 14.31 -6.62
N ASP A 128 5.72 14.13 -5.80
CA ASP A 128 5.82 14.33 -4.36
C ASP A 128 6.82 13.37 -3.71
N THR A 129 7.39 13.81 -2.60
CA THR A 129 8.28 12.99 -1.77
C THR A 129 7.70 12.81 -0.37
N LEU A 130 7.95 11.65 0.22
CA LEU A 130 7.69 11.34 1.62
C LEU A 130 8.99 10.98 2.32
N THR A 131 9.40 11.80 3.27
CA THR A 131 10.58 11.52 4.10
C THR A 131 10.15 11.08 5.50
N LEU A 132 10.66 9.94 5.94
CA LEU A 132 10.56 9.46 7.32
C LEU A 132 11.93 8.96 7.76
N GLY A 133 12.50 9.58 8.79
CA GLY A 133 13.85 9.25 9.25
C GLY A 133 14.89 9.35 8.12
N ASP A 134 15.55 8.23 7.86
CA ASP A 134 16.62 8.10 6.86
C ASP A 134 16.14 7.64 5.47
N VAL A 135 14.84 7.58 5.23
CA VAL A 135 14.26 7.15 3.95
C VAL A 135 13.42 8.26 3.33
N THR A 136 13.64 8.53 2.04
CA THR A 136 12.80 9.41 1.22
C THR A 136 12.26 8.63 0.04
N LEU A 137 10.94 8.45 -0.02
CA LEU A 137 10.22 7.89 -1.17
C LEU A 137 9.91 9.01 -2.16
N THR A 138 9.88 8.69 -3.45
CA THR A 138 9.39 9.60 -4.49
C THR A 138 8.20 8.95 -5.19
N MET A 139 7.09 9.67 -5.30
CA MET A 139 5.83 9.15 -5.82
C MET A 139 5.48 9.86 -7.14
N TYR A 140 5.06 9.06 -8.12
CA TYR A 140 4.62 9.56 -9.42
C TYR A 140 3.20 9.11 -9.70
N LEU A 141 2.38 9.99 -10.26
CA LEU A 141 1.08 9.61 -10.79
C LEU A 141 1.28 8.85 -12.10
N THR A 142 0.83 7.62 -12.14
CA THR A 142 0.88 6.73 -13.31
C THR A 142 -0.53 6.21 -13.61
N PRO A 143 -1.47 7.11 -14.01
CA PRO A 143 -2.87 6.75 -14.20
C PRO A 143 -3.04 5.71 -15.29
N GLY A 144 -4.05 4.84 -15.13
CA GLY A 144 -4.36 3.79 -16.09
C GLY A 144 -5.14 2.66 -15.43
N HIS A 145 -4.56 1.95 -14.47
CA HIS A 145 -5.29 0.95 -13.68
C HIS A 145 -6.45 1.60 -12.90
N THR A 146 -6.17 2.70 -12.22
CA THR A 146 -7.13 3.72 -11.79
C THR A 146 -6.71 5.08 -12.33
N ASN A 147 -7.59 6.08 -12.23
CA ASN A 147 -7.24 7.45 -12.61
C ASN A 147 -6.21 8.09 -11.65
N GLY A 148 -6.01 7.48 -10.48
CA GLY A 148 -5.13 7.96 -9.44
C GLY A 148 -3.99 7.02 -9.08
N THR A 149 -3.70 6.00 -9.89
CA THR A 149 -2.60 5.06 -9.63
C THR A 149 -1.29 5.80 -9.37
N VAL A 150 -0.58 5.39 -8.32
CA VAL A 150 0.70 5.93 -7.89
C VAL A 150 1.77 4.86 -8.00
N SER A 151 2.88 5.18 -8.67
CA SER A 151 4.10 4.38 -8.66
C SER A 151 5.14 5.04 -7.76
N THR A 152 5.95 4.25 -7.06
CA THR A 152 6.84 4.75 -6.01
C THR A 152 8.27 4.29 -6.24
N LEU A 153 9.23 5.23 -6.17
CA LEU A 153 10.66 4.93 -6.10
C LEU A 153 11.08 4.80 -4.64
N ILE A 154 11.80 3.72 -4.34
CA ILE A 154 12.20 3.32 -2.99
C ILE A 154 13.71 3.17 -2.95
N PRO A 155 14.45 3.98 -2.16
CA PRO A 155 15.87 3.74 -1.93
C PRO A 155 16.04 2.48 -1.09
N LEU A 156 16.81 1.51 -1.60
CA LEU A 156 17.02 0.20 -0.99
C LEU A 156 18.48 0.03 -0.57
N ARG A 157 18.70 -0.68 0.53
CA ARG A 157 20.03 -1.00 1.07
C ARG A 157 20.25 -2.51 1.09
N ASP A 158 21.46 -2.91 0.66
CA ASP A 158 21.94 -4.29 0.69
C ASP A 158 23.40 -4.28 1.17
N GLY A 159 23.60 -4.30 2.48
CA GLY A 159 24.90 -4.11 3.12
C GLY A 159 25.48 -2.74 2.77
N VAL A 160 26.59 -2.74 2.02
CA VAL A 160 27.28 -1.50 1.56
C VAL A 160 26.74 -0.99 0.22
N ARG A 161 25.82 -1.71 -0.40
CA ARG A 161 25.26 -1.34 -1.70
C ARG A 161 23.95 -0.57 -1.54
N SER A 162 23.73 0.37 -2.44
CA SER A 162 22.46 1.09 -2.56
C SER A 162 21.82 0.77 -3.90
N HIS A 163 20.52 0.57 -3.90
CA HIS A 163 19.72 0.33 -5.09
C HIS A 163 18.54 1.31 -5.10
N LEU A 164 17.95 1.50 -6.27
CA LEU A 164 16.68 2.19 -6.41
C LEU A 164 15.63 1.16 -6.86
N GLY A 165 14.69 0.85 -5.98
CA GLY A 165 13.53 0.03 -6.32
C GLY A 165 12.44 0.89 -6.95
N ALA A 166 11.67 0.30 -7.87
CA ALA A 166 10.47 0.90 -8.41
C ALA A 166 9.29 -0.04 -8.14
N LEU A 167 8.30 0.44 -7.40
CA LEU A 167 7.02 -0.23 -7.22
C LEU A 167 6.04 0.37 -8.20
N TRP A 168 5.60 -0.42 -9.18
CA TRP A 168 4.57 -0.03 -10.13
C TRP A 168 3.20 -0.16 -9.47
N GLY A 169 2.40 0.92 -9.48
CA GLY A 169 1.18 0.98 -8.69
C GLY A 169 -0.01 0.20 -9.24
N GLY A 170 0.03 -0.27 -10.50
CA GLY A 170 -1.03 -1.09 -11.08
C GLY A 170 -0.76 -1.38 -12.55
N THR A 171 -0.86 -2.66 -12.94
CA THR A 171 -0.47 -3.15 -14.27
C THR A 171 -1.61 -3.69 -15.11
N LEU A 172 -2.76 -4.02 -14.51
CA LEU A 172 -3.89 -4.58 -15.22
C LEU A 172 -4.86 -3.50 -15.69
N PHE A 173 -5.19 -3.54 -16.96
CA PHE A 173 -6.28 -2.77 -17.53
C PHE A 173 -7.59 -3.52 -17.31
N ASN A 174 -8.28 -3.26 -16.20
CA ASN A 174 -9.56 -3.89 -15.87
C ASN A 174 -10.75 -3.26 -16.60
N PHE A 175 -10.48 -2.35 -17.52
CA PHE A 175 -11.44 -1.69 -18.41
C PHE A 175 -11.13 -2.13 -19.84
N GLY A 176 -12.13 -2.38 -20.65
CA GLY A 176 -11.96 -2.68 -22.07
C GLY A 176 -11.16 -1.60 -22.82
N PRO A 177 -11.03 -1.68 -24.15
CA PRO A 177 -10.29 -0.71 -24.95
C PRO A 177 -10.80 0.71 -24.68
N ASP A 178 -9.98 1.52 -24.02
CA ASP A 178 -10.25 2.91 -23.67
C ASP A 178 -9.05 3.74 -24.12
N ALA A 179 -9.22 4.47 -25.24
CA ALA A 179 -8.14 5.24 -25.85
C ALA A 179 -7.60 6.35 -24.93
N GLU A 180 -8.45 6.95 -24.10
CA GLU A 180 -8.06 8.02 -23.18
C GLU A 180 -7.17 7.48 -22.05
N ARG A 181 -7.54 6.32 -21.51
CA ARG A 181 -6.73 5.65 -20.48
C ARG A 181 -5.43 5.09 -21.04
N PHE A 182 -5.43 4.56 -22.27
CA PHE A 182 -4.19 4.14 -22.92
C PHE A 182 -3.25 5.32 -23.18
N ALA A 183 -3.77 6.47 -23.57
CA ALA A 183 -2.96 7.67 -23.77
C ALA A 183 -2.29 8.18 -22.48
N ALA A 184 -2.88 7.90 -21.32
CA ALA A 184 -2.29 8.25 -20.02
C ALA A 184 -1.05 7.41 -19.65
N TYR A 185 -0.82 6.27 -20.34
CA TYR A 185 0.36 5.41 -20.15
C TYR A 185 1.50 5.72 -21.12
N SER A 186 1.29 6.57 -22.12
CA SER A 186 2.31 6.93 -23.12
C SER A 186 3.00 8.25 -22.81
#